data_bc60f85d817b5104bdfe050fb55a38ab
#
_entry.id   bc60f85d817b5104bdfe050fb55a38ab
#
_cell.length_a   1.000
_cell.length_b   1.000
_cell.length_c   1.000
_cell.angle_alpha   90.00
_cell.angle_beta   90.00
_cell.angle_gamma   90.00
#
_symmetry.space_group_name_H-M   'P 1'
#
loop_
_entity.id
_entity.type
_entity.pdbx_description
1 polymer ?
#
loop_
_entity_poly.entity_id
_entity_poly.type
_entity_poly.pdbx_seq_one_letter_code
_entity_poly.pdbx_strand_id
1 'polypeptide(L)'
;SLDGLLAAYIRQHDFWINFPLDIPGRAHLPEFLKKTFRTMIGRLHGDPTLRRLYRWELSSKNELVAALRRQREQAGLELIARVSRKTGLPESEVAVLATFLTASVTYLVLLEEYCPVYNGIPIGEAAGWEQIVLGIDLLIDKTFKE
;
A
#
# COMPACT_ATOMS: atom_id res chain seq x y z
N SER A 1 1.35 -15.60 -22.96
CA SER A 1 2.38 -16.22 -22.11
C SER A 1 1.90 -16.33 -20.67
N LEU A 2 2.53 -17.19 -19.90
CA LEU A 2 2.24 -17.31 -18.48
C LEU A 2 2.57 -16.00 -17.75
N ASP A 3 3.74 -15.43 -18.02
CA ASP A 3 4.15 -14.15 -17.41
C ASP A 3 3.16 -13.04 -17.72
N GLY A 4 2.63 -13.00 -18.94
CA GLY A 4 1.61 -12.04 -19.32
C GLY A 4 0.32 -12.21 -18.53
N LEU A 5 -0.09 -13.46 -18.29
CA LEU A 5 -1.27 -13.76 -17.50
C LEU A 5 -1.07 -13.35 -16.03
N LEU A 6 0.09 -13.64 -15.46
CA LEU A 6 0.41 -13.28 -14.08
C LEU A 6 0.46 -11.75 -13.90
N ALA A 7 1.12 -11.05 -14.82
CA ALA A 7 1.16 -9.58 -14.80
C ALA A 7 -0.23 -8.97 -14.95
N ALA A 8 -1.08 -9.55 -15.80
CA ALA A 8 -2.47 -9.09 -15.97
C ALA A 8 -3.30 -9.26 -14.70
N TYR A 9 -3.11 -10.36 -13.99
CA TYR A 9 -3.80 -10.57 -12.71
C TYR A 9 -3.39 -9.51 -11.70
N ILE A 10 -2.09 -9.25 -11.56
CA ILE A 10 -1.61 -8.20 -10.65
C ILE A 10 -2.21 -6.85 -11.03
N ARG A 11 -2.17 -6.48 -12.31
CA ARG A 11 -2.73 -5.20 -12.78
C ARG A 11 -4.20 -5.05 -12.43
N GLN A 12 -4.98 -6.12 -12.59
CA GLN A 12 -6.41 -6.12 -12.31
C GLN A 12 -6.71 -5.99 -10.81
N HIS A 13 -5.86 -6.54 -9.95
CA HIS A 13 -6.12 -6.63 -8.50
C HIS A 13 -5.22 -5.73 -7.64
N ASP A 14 -4.22 -5.07 -8.22
CA ASP A 14 -3.35 -4.17 -7.48
C ASP A 14 -4.15 -3.02 -6.88
N PHE A 15 -3.97 -2.82 -5.58
CA PHE A 15 -4.74 -1.82 -4.84
C PHE A 15 -4.51 -0.40 -5.35
N TRP A 16 -3.25 -0.03 -5.57
CA TRP A 16 -2.88 1.35 -5.90
C TRP A 16 -3.10 1.68 -7.38
N ILE A 17 -2.88 0.72 -8.28
CA ILE A 17 -3.18 0.92 -9.71
C ILE A 17 -4.66 1.20 -9.92
N ASN A 18 -5.53 0.53 -9.15
CA ASN A 18 -6.98 0.64 -9.28
C ASN A 18 -7.60 1.62 -8.27
N PHE A 19 -6.78 2.36 -7.54
CA PHE A 19 -7.26 3.27 -6.52
C PHE A 19 -7.93 4.49 -7.15
N PRO A 20 -9.15 4.86 -6.72
CA PRO A 20 -9.83 6.04 -7.24
C PRO A 20 -9.12 7.32 -6.81
N LEU A 21 -8.94 8.24 -7.77
CA LEU A 21 -8.25 9.51 -7.51
C LEU A 21 -9.16 10.59 -6.90
N ASP A 22 -10.41 10.26 -6.63
CA ASP A 22 -11.37 11.16 -5.98
C ASP A 22 -11.14 11.12 -4.47
N ILE A 23 -10.27 12.00 -3.97
CA ILE A 23 -9.95 12.09 -2.56
C ILE A 23 -10.61 13.30 -1.92
N PRO A 24 -10.98 13.23 -0.62
CA PRO A 24 -11.66 14.33 0.06
C PRO A 24 -10.77 15.52 0.32
N GLY A 25 -11.36 16.63 0.72
CA GLY A 25 -10.63 17.80 1.16
C GLY A 25 -9.87 17.58 2.46
N ARG A 26 -9.00 18.53 2.80
CA ARG A 26 -8.05 18.45 3.91
C ARG A 26 -8.70 18.02 5.24
N ALA A 27 -9.88 18.54 5.56
CA ALA A 27 -10.55 18.26 6.84
C ALA A 27 -10.92 16.78 7.02
N HIS A 28 -11.18 16.05 5.92
CA HIS A 28 -11.61 14.66 5.94
C HIS A 28 -10.52 13.69 5.49
N LEU A 29 -9.36 14.21 5.09
CA LEU A 29 -8.27 13.40 4.54
C LEU A 29 -7.70 12.41 5.55
N PRO A 30 -7.43 12.77 6.83
CA PRO A 30 -6.88 11.80 7.78
C PRO A 30 -7.76 10.55 7.94
N GLU A 31 -9.05 10.72 8.14
CA GLU A 31 -9.98 9.60 8.28
C GLU A 31 -10.07 8.76 7.00
N PHE A 32 -10.05 9.42 5.85
CA PHE A 32 -10.01 8.75 4.56
C PHE A 32 -8.76 7.88 4.40
N LEU A 33 -7.58 8.41 4.74
CA LEU A 33 -6.31 7.67 4.63
C LEU A 33 -6.26 6.49 5.61
N LYS A 34 -6.73 6.67 6.83
CA LYS A 34 -6.83 5.57 7.80
C LYS A 34 -7.68 4.44 7.26
N LYS A 35 -8.84 4.75 6.71
CA LYS A 35 -9.73 3.76 6.10
C LYS A 35 -9.07 3.10 4.87
N THR A 36 -8.35 3.87 4.08
CA THR A 36 -7.65 3.38 2.89
C THR A 36 -6.64 2.29 3.26
N PHE A 37 -5.81 2.51 4.28
CA PHE A 37 -4.83 1.51 4.70
C PHE A 37 -5.47 0.28 5.32
N ARG A 38 -6.55 0.44 6.08
CA ARG A 38 -7.33 -0.72 6.56
C ARG A 38 -7.88 -1.55 5.41
N THR A 39 -8.40 -0.90 4.39
CA THR A 39 -8.92 -1.58 3.20
C THR A 39 -7.81 -2.31 2.45
N MET A 40 -6.65 -1.67 2.28
CA MET A 40 -5.47 -2.30 1.64
C MET A 40 -5.06 -3.57 2.40
N ILE A 41 -4.92 -3.48 3.70
CA ILE A 41 -4.55 -4.62 4.55
C ILE A 41 -5.56 -5.75 4.40
N GLY A 42 -6.86 -5.44 4.48
CA GLY A 42 -7.93 -6.42 4.34
C GLY A 42 -7.93 -7.11 2.99
N ARG A 43 -7.70 -6.37 1.90
CA ARG A 43 -7.62 -6.95 0.55
C ARG A 43 -6.42 -7.86 0.38
N LEU A 44 -5.25 -7.46 0.88
CA LEU A 44 -4.06 -8.30 0.82
C LEU A 44 -4.23 -9.59 1.64
N HIS A 45 -4.81 -9.49 2.82
CA HIS A 45 -5.11 -10.68 3.63
C HIS A 45 -6.13 -11.60 2.96
N GLY A 46 -7.10 -11.03 2.26
CA GLY A 46 -8.17 -11.77 1.59
C GLY A 46 -7.79 -12.37 0.23
N ASP A 47 -6.59 -12.10 -0.28
CA ASP A 47 -6.19 -12.53 -1.62
C ASP A 47 -4.82 -13.24 -1.60
N PRO A 48 -4.81 -14.54 -1.25
CA PRO A 48 -3.56 -15.30 -1.23
C PRO A 48 -2.89 -15.42 -2.59
N THR A 49 -3.64 -15.40 -3.68
CA THR A 49 -3.08 -15.42 -5.03
C THR A 49 -2.28 -14.15 -5.30
N LEU A 50 -2.83 -12.98 -4.96
CA LEU A 50 -2.14 -11.71 -5.12
C LEU A 50 -0.86 -11.67 -4.30
N ARG A 51 -0.87 -12.16 -3.04
CA ARG A 51 0.33 -12.22 -2.22
C ARG A 51 1.44 -13.08 -2.87
N ARG A 52 1.09 -14.24 -3.42
CA ARG A 52 2.05 -15.10 -4.15
C ARG A 52 2.62 -14.38 -5.37
N LEU A 53 1.78 -13.66 -6.10
CA LEU A 53 2.19 -12.94 -7.30
C LEU A 53 3.09 -11.75 -6.96
N TYR A 54 2.84 -11.05 -5.85
CA TYR A 54 3.76 -10.01 -5.39
C TYR A 54 5.13 -10.57 -5.04
N ARG A 55 5.21 -11.76 -4.45
CA ARG A 55 6.51 -12.43 -4.22
C ARG A 55 7.20 -12.77 -5.52
N TRP A 56 6.46 -13.30 -6.48
CA TRP A 56 6.98 -13.57 -7.82
C TRP A 56 7.50 -12.29 -8.49
N GLU A 57 6.75 -11.22 -8.40
CA GLU A 57 7.12 -9.93 -8.98
C GLU A 57 8.47 -9.44 -8.45
N LEU A 58 8.73 -9.57 -7.15
CA LEU A 58 9.96 -9.09 -6.52
C LEU A 58 11.23 -9.71 -7.12
N SER A 59 11.14 -10.96 -7.60
CA SER A 59 12.26 -11.67 -8.17
C SER A 59 12.26 -11.71 -9.69
N SER A 60 11.26 -11.12 -10.33
CA SER A 60 11.10 -11.17 -11.79
C SER A 60 11.80 -10.00 -12.48
N LYS A 61 12.47 -10.29 -13.60
CA LYS A 61 13.24 -9.31 -14.39
C LYS A 61 12.82 -9.34 -15.85
N ASN A 62 11.50 -9.23 -16.11
CA ASN A 62 11.02 -9.21 -17.49
C ASN A 62 10.30 -7.88 -17.78
N GLU A 63 10.09 -7.58 -19.07
CA GLU A 63 9.51 -6.33 -19.50
C GLU A 63 8.05 -6.16 -19.08
N LEU A 64 7.32 -7.25 -18.93
CA LEU A 64 5.92 -7.19 -18.48
C LEU A 64 5.84 -6.71 -17.02
N VAL A 65 6.75 -7.19 -16.17
CA VAL A 65 6.85 -6.72 -14.78
C VAL A 65 7.35 -5.28 -14.73
N ALA A 66 8.31 -4.91 -15.57
CA ALA A 66 8.79 -3.54 -15.65
C ALA A 66 7.66 -2.57 -16.03
N ALA A 67 6.83 -2.95 -17.01
CA ALA A 67 5.67 -2.15 -17.42
C ALA A 67 4.64 -2.01 -16.28
N LEU A 68 4.40 -3.08 -15.54
CA LEU A 68 3.51 -3.07 -14.38
C LEU A 68 4.02 -2.11 -13.29
N ARG A 69 5.32 -2.13 -13.02
CA ARG A 69 5.95 -1.23 -12.04
C ARG A 69 5.85 0.24 -12.47
N ARG A 70 6.05 0.52 -13.74
CA ARG A 70 5.87 1.89 -14.28
C ARG A 70 4.44 2.38 -14.11
N GLN A 71 3.46 1.51 -14.35
CA GLN A 71 2.05 1.85 -14.18
C GLN A 71 1.72 2.14 -12.72
N ARG A 72 2.23 1.32 -11.80
CA ARG A 72 2.05 1.52 -10.35
C ARG A 72 2.72 2.82 -9.89
N GLU A 73 3.92 3.10 -10.38
CA GLU A 73 4.66 4.34 -10.07
C GLU A 73 3.87 5.56 -10.53
N GLN A 74 3.33 5.53 -11.73
CA GLN A 74 2.55 6.65 -12.25
C GLN A 74 1.27 6.89 -11.45
N ALA A 75 0.56 5.83 -11.07
CA ALA A 75 -0.63 5.93 -10.22
C ALA A 75 -0.27 6.54 -8.85
N GLY A 76 0.84 6.13 -8.28
CA GLY A 76 1.33 6.66 -7.00
C GLY A 76 1.68 8.14 -7.09
N LEU A 77 2.36 8.57 -8.15
CA LEU A 77 2.72 9.98 -8.35
C LEU A 77 1.47 10.85 -8.49
N GLU A 78 0.46 10.39 -9.20
CA GLU A 78 -0.80 11.15 -9.33
C GLU A 78 -1.51 11.31 -7.97
N LEU A 79 -1.55 10.25 -7.17
CA LEU A 79 -2.15 10.30 -5.85
C LEU A 79 -1.38 11.24 -4.91
N ILE A 80 -0.05 11.16 -4.91
CA ILE A 80 0.82 12.03 -4.13
C ILE A 80 0.59 13.50 -4.49
N ALA A 81 0.51 13.82 -5.79
CA ALA A 81 0.25 15.18 -6.24
C ALA A 81 -1.10 15.69 -5.74
N ARG A 82 -2.13 14.84 -5.72
CA ARG A 82 -3.45 15.23 -5.22
C ARG A 82 -3.45 15.47 -3.71
N VAL A 83 -2.81 14.61 -2.95
CA VAL A 83 -2.68 14.79 -1.49
C VAL A 83 -1.88 16.06 -1.19
N SER A 84 -0.81 16.31 -1.91
CA SER A 84 -0.02 17.54 -1.77
C SER A 84 -0.88 18.79 -1.98
N ARG A 85 -1.67 18.83 -3.04
CA ARG A 85 -2.55 19.97 -3.31
C ARG A 85 -3.62 20.15 -2.23
N LYS A 86 -4.16 19.05 -1.70
CA LYS A 86 -5.21 19.13 -0.65
C LYS A 86 -4.66 19.58 0.70
N THR A 87 -3.41 19.31 0.98
CA THR A 87 -2.80 19.58 2.31
C THR A 87 -1.85 20.77 2.33
N GLY A 88 -1.32 21.16 1.18
CA GLY A 88 -0.25 22.15 1.10
C GLY A 88 1.14 21.60 1.49
N LEU A 89 1.25 20.31 1.82
CA LEU A 89 2.54 19.69 2.10
C LEU A 89 3.32 19.48 0.80
N PRO A 90 4.67 19.60 0.84
CA PRO A 90 5.48 19.27 -0.34
C PRO A 90 5.28 17.85 -0.82
N GLU A 91 5.27 17.65 -2.14
CA GLU A 91 5.12 16.31 -2.73
C GLU A 91 6.17 15.33 -2.20
N SER A 92 7.42 15.80 -1.99
CA SER A 92 8.49 14.96 -1.45
C SER A 92 8.19 14.40 -0.07
N GLU A 93 7.56 15.18 0.81
CA GLU A 93 7.18 14.72 2.16
C GLU A 93 6.03 13.71 2.09
N VAL A 94 5.02 13.99 1.26
CA VAL A 94 3.91 13.06 1.04
C VAL A 94 4.43 11.74 0.47
N ALA A 95 5.35 11.81 -0.50
CA ALA A 95 5.95 10.62 -1.13
C ALA A 95 6.69 9.75 -0.11
N VAL A 96 7.47 10.34 0.79
CA VAL A 96 8.21 9.57 1.80
C VAL A 96 7.26 8.85 2.75
N LEU A 97 6.24 9.55 3.25
CA LEU A 97 5.25 8.93 4.13
C LEU A 97 4.49 7.80 3.42
N ALA A 98 4.03 8.05 2.20
CA ALA A 98 3.34 7.05 1.39
C ALA A 98 4.23 5.82 1.18
N THR A 99 5.51 6.03 0.88
CA THR A 99 6.48 4.95 0.70
C THR A 99 6.64 4.11 1.96
N PHE A 100 6.84 4.75 3.12
CA PHE A 100 6.98 4.03 4.38
C PHE A 100 5.74 3.22 4.72
N LEU A 101 4.55 3.79 4.55
CA LEU A 101 3.31 3.09 4.88
C LEU A 101 3.00 1.95 3.91
N THR A 102 3.11 2.20 2.60
CA THR A 102 2.78 1.17 1.61
C THR A 102 3.80 0.04 1.59
N ALA A 103 5.08 0.36 1.67
CA ALA A 103 6.14 -0.64 1.69
C ALA A 103 6.08 -1.49 2.96
N SER A 104 5.85 -0.89 4.12
CA SER A 104 5.77 -1.63 5.39
C SER A 104 4.57 -2.59 5.40
N VAL A 105 3.40 -2.13 4.99
CA VAL A 105 2.21 -2.98 4.92
C VAL A 105 2.44 -4.14 3.96
N THR A 106 2.92 -3.86 2.76
CA THR A 106 3.16 -4.89 1.75
C THR A 106 4.18 -5.91 2.24
N TYR A 107 5.32 -5.44 2.77
CA TYR A 107 6.36 -6.32 3.28
C TYR A 107 5.84 -7.22 4.40
N LEU A 108 5.16 -6.65 5.39
CA LEU A 108 4.67 -7.40 6.54
C LEU A 108 3.59 -8.42 6.17
N VAL A 109 2.69 -8.07 5.25
CA VAL A 109 1.67 -9.01 4.76
C VAL A 109 2.33 -10.19 4.04
N LEU A 110 3.38 -9.95 3.25
CA LEU A 110 4.10 -11.02 2.57
C LEU A 110 4.96 -11.84 3.54
N LEU A 111 5.44 -11.21 4.60
CA LEU A 111 6.32 -11.86 5.57
C LEU A 111 5.57 -12.78 6.54
N GLU A 112 4.34 -12.46 6.90
CA GLU A 112 3.62 -13.09 8.02
C GLU A 112 3.49 -14.61 7.93
N GLU A 113 3.47 -15.17 6.73
CA GLU A 113 3.40 -16.62 6.52
C GLU A 113 4.72 -17.32 6.91
N TYR A 114 5.83 -16.60 6.92
CA TYR A 114 7.17 -17.15 7.18
C TYR A 114 7.75 -16.69 8.50
N CYS A 115 7.26 -15.59 9.03
CA CYS A 115 7.77 -14.96 10.25
C CYS A 115 6.57 -14.44 11.06
N PRO A 116 6.10 -15.20 12.05
CA PRO A 116 4.87 -14.83 12.77
C PRO A 116 5.04 -13.68 13.74
N VAL A 117 6.28 -13.31 14.06
CA VAL A 117 6.55 -12.21 15.00
C VAL A 117 7.63 -11.30 14.40
N TYR A 118 7.38 -10.01 14.39
CA TYR A 118 8.32 -9.00 13.89
C TYR A 118 8.43 -7.88 14.91
N ASN A 119 9.63 -7.63 15.41
CA ASN A 119 9.88 -6.66 16.49
C ASN A 119 8.95 -6.86 17.70
N GLY A 120 8.66 -8.10 18.06
CA GLY A 120 7.75 -8.42 19.14
C GLY A 120 6.26 -8.30 18.78
N ILE A 121 5.92 -7.86 17.57
CA ILE A 121 4.54 -7.73 17.12
C ILE A 121 4.10 -9.05 16.47
N PRO A 122 3.01 -9.67 16.96
CA PRO A 122 2.55 -10.95 16.39
C PRO A 122 1.81 -10.75 15.07
N ILE A 123 2.55 -10.52 13.98
CA ILE A 123 1.99 -10.25 12.65
C ILE A 123 1.26 -11.44 12.03
N GLY A 124 1.44 -12.65 12.59
CA GLY A 124 0.66 -13.82 12.20
C GLY A 124 -0.75 -13.85 12.79
N GLU A 125 -1.11 -12.89 13.63
CA GLU A 125 -2.37 -12.87 14.37
C GLU A 125 -3.09 -11.52 14.17
N ALA A 126 -4.42 -11.54 14.36
CA ALA A 126 -5.23 -10.33 14.26
C ALA A 126 -4.80 -9.24 15.25
N ALA A 127 -4.39 -9.63 16.46
CA ALA A 127 -3.96 -8.67 17.48
C ALA A 127 -2.72 -7.87 17.06
N GLY A 128 -1.78 -8.52 16.35
CA GLY A 128 -0.60 -7.83 15.83
C GLY A 128 -0.96 -6.81 14.75
N TRP A 129 -1.87 -7.18 13.86
CA TRP A 129 -2.34 -6.26 12.82
C TRP A 129 -3.15 -5.10 13.38
N GLU A 130 -3.92 -5.32 14.43
CA GLU A 130 -4.59 -4.21 15.12
C GLU A 130 -3.58 -3.21 15.69
N GLN A 131 -2.48 -3.69 16.26
CA GLN A 131 -1.40 -2.86 16.76
C GLN A 131 -0.75 -2.05 15.64
N ILE A 132 -0.51 -2.67 14.48
CA ILE A 132 0.06 -2.00 13.30
C ILE A 132 -0.90 -0.93 12.78
N VAL A 133 -2.18 -1.24 12.67
CA VAL A 133 -3.20 -0.30 12.19
C VAL A 133 -3.28 0.93 13.11
N LEU A 134 -3.24 0.74 14.42
CA LEU A 134 -3.23 1.88 15.36
C LEU A 134 -1.97 2.73 15.20
N GLY A 135 -0.83 2.12 14.92
CA GLY A 135 0.41 2.83 14.60
C GLY A 135 0.31 3.64 13.32
N ILE A 136 -0.29 3.09 12.28
CA ILE A 136 -0.54 3.79 11.02
C ILE A 136 -1.46 5.00 11.27
N ASP A 137 -2.54 4.81 12.02
CA ASP A 137 -3.45 5.89 12.39
C ASP A 137 -2.72 7.05 13.08
N LEU A 138 -1.82 6.71 14.01
CA LEU A 138 -1.04 7.69 14.74
C LEU A 138 -0.12 8.50 13.81
N LEU A 139 0.55 7.83 12.87
CA LEU A 139 1.42 8.49 11.90
C LEU A 139 0.64 9.42 10.97
N ILE A 140 -0.53 8.98 10.51
CA ILE A 140 -1.41 9.78 9.67
C ILE A 140 -1.89 11.02 10.44
N ASP A 141 -2.32 10.85 11.68
CA ASP A 141 -2.76 11.98 12.51
C ASP A 141 -1.65 12.99 12.75
N LYS A 142 -0.44 12.52 13.06
CA LYS A 142 0.71 13.42 13.28
C LYS A 142 1.11 14.20 12.04
N THR A 143 0.88 13.64 10.86
CA THR A 143 1.28 14.27 9.60
C THR A 143 0.20 15.22 9.08
N PHE A 144 -1.08 14.85 9.14
CA PHE A 144 -2.15 15.55 8.44
C PHE A 144 -3.13 16.31 9.33
N LYS A 145 -3.14 16.08 10.63
CA LYS A 145 -3.95 16.89 11.57
C LYS A 145 -3.15 18.09 12.05
N GLU A 146 -3.82 19.19 12.11
CA GLU A 146 -3.29 20.44 12.66
C GLU A 146 -3.31 20.46 14.19
#